data_c516dee7d494a28c853c09305c861d63
#
_entry.id   c516dee7d494a28c853c09305c861d63
#
_cell.length_a   1.000
_cell.length_b   1.000
_cell.length_c   1.000
_cell.angle_alpha   90.00
_cell.angle_beta   90.00
_cell.angle_gamma   90.00
#
_symmetry.space_group_name_H-M   'P 1'
#
loop_
_entity.id
_entity.type
_entity.pdbx_description
1 polymer ?
#
loop_
_entity_poly.entity_id
_entity_poly.type
_entity_poly.pdbx_seq_one_letter_code
_entity_poly.pdbx_strand_id
1 'polypeptide(L)'
;MRRKFRTSLALQPVATALFANSPFRDGKPSGLLSTRAEVWTDTDNARCGVPACVFDPGFGYEQWIDYILDVPMYFLHRGDDYIDVAGQSFRDYLASRLAGFEGMPPNMADFEDHITTAFPEVRLKQFIEMRGADSGPWANICALPALWVGILYDEDALAEAEALCAHISADDVMNARLSVAANGLNGQLAGEDVYQLAARLVEIATSGLRRRGICDDGGNDETGFLQPLKTIIETRKTPAEVMLDLYRQDWDGDIDQVFTANQY
;
A
#
# COMPACT_ATOMS: atom_id res chain seq x y z
N MET A 1 -17.25 -2.31 3.73
CA MET A 1 -16.25 -2.09 2.70
C MET A 1 -15.75 -0.65 2.75
N ARG A 2 -16.55 0.38 2.49
CA ARG A 2 -16.20 1.81 2.39
C ARG A 2 -15.30 2.31 3.53
N ARG A 3 -15.68 2.13 4.81
CA ARG A 3 -14.90 2.55 5.97
C ARG A 3 -13.47 2.01 5.91
N LYS A 4 -13.33 0.69 5.78
CA LYS A 4 -12.02 0.02 5.73
C LYS A 4 -11.18 0.50 4.56
N PHE A 5 -11.78 0.64 3.38
CA PHE A 5 -11.04 1.05 2.16
C PHE A 5 -10.53 2.50 2.28
N ARG A 6 -11.40 3.44 2.69
CA ARG A 6 -11.00 4.84 2.89
C ARG A 6 -9.90 4.98 3.95
N THR A 7 -10.08 4.33 5.12
CA THR A 7 -9.10 4.35 6.20
C THR A 7 -7.75 3.80 5.75
N SER A 8 -7.76 2.67 5.03
CA SER A 8 -6.52 2.08 4.50
C SER A 8 -5.82 3.01 3.53
N LEU A 9 -6.56 3.66 2.62
CA LEU A 9 -5.98 4.55 1.61
C LEU A 9 -5.44 5.84 2.25
N ALA A 10 -6.18 6.42 3.22
CA ALA A 10 -5.76 7.62 3.93
C ALA A 10 -4.49 7.41 4.77
N LEU A 11 -4.33 6.23 5.36
CA LEU A 11 -3.19 5.88 6.22
C LEU A 11 -2.06 5.14 5.47
N GLN A 12 -2.21 4.90 4.16
CA GLN A 12 -1.18 4.22 3.38
C GLN A 12 0.19 4.92 3.41
N PRO A 13 0.31 6.27 3.38
CA PRO A 13 1.61 6.93 3.52
C PRO A 13 2.30 6.63 4.87
N VAL A 14 1.53 6.48 5.95
CA VAL A 14 2.06 6.11 7.27
C VAL A 14 2.62 4.69 7.24
N ALA A 15 1.91 3.74 6.61
CA ALA A 15 2.43 2.38 6.41
C ALA A 15 3.66 2.39 5.51
N THR A 16 3.66 3.15 4.41
CA THR A 16 4.85 3.30 3.54
C THR A 16 6.07 3.79 4.34
N ALA A 17 5.90 4.77 5.22
CA ALA A 17 6.98 5.29 6.06
C ALA A 17 7.49 4.24 7.06
N LEU A 18 6.60 3.53 7.77
CA LEU A 18 6.96 2.48 8.73
C LEU A 18 7.75 1.32 8.07
N PHE A 19 7.38 0.96 6.86
CA PHE A 19 7.97 -0.16 6.12
C PHE A 19 9.02 0.28 5.09
N ALA A 20 9.48 1.54 5.09
CA ALA A 20 10.51 2.02 4.17
C ALA A 20 11.79 1.17 4.29
N ASN A 21 12.17 0.49 3.19
CA ASN A 21 13.22 -0.52 3.18
C ASN A 21 13.94 -0.63 1.81
N SER A 22 13.87 0.41 0.97
CA SER A 22 14.51 0.41 -0.36
C SER A 22 15.38 1.65 -0.59
N PRO A 23 16.46 1.85 0.22
CA PRO A 23 17.25 3.07 0.17
C PRO A 23 18.32 3.08 -0.93
N PHE A 24 18.45 1.99 -1.69
CA PHE A 24 19.49 1.87 -2.72
C PHE A 24 18.90 1.81 -4.13
N ARG A 25 19.66 2.36 -5.09
CA ARG A 25 19.41 2.28 -6.53
C ARG A 25 20.75 2.20 -7.26
N ASP A 26 20.88 1.28 -8.21
CA ASP A 26 22.09 1.11 -9.03
C ASP A 26 23.37 0.95 -8.18
N GLY A 27 23.29 0.14 -7.13
CA GLY A 27 24.43 -0.20 -6.26
C GLY A 27 24.87 0.89 -5.27
N LYS A 28 24.09 1.95 -5.07
CA LYS A 28 24.42 3.07 -4.17
C LYS A 28 23.19 3.67 -3.49
N PRO A 29 23.36 4.43 -2.39
CA PRO A 29 22.27 5.16 -1.77
C PRO A 29 21.58 6.08 -2.77
N SER A 30 20.24 5.96 -2.84
CA SER A 30 19.40 6.72 -3.77
C SER A 30 19.08 8.15 -3.27
N GLY A 31 19.30 8.41 -1.99
CA GLY A 31 18.83 9.62 -1.31
C GLY A 31 17.38 9.50 -0.78
N LEU A 32 16.74 8.34 -0.99
CA LEU A 32 15.38 8.04 -0.53
C LEU A 32 15.43 6.91 0.52
N LEU A 33 14.40 6.82 1.36
CA LEU A 33 14.20 5.69 2.27
C LEU A 33 13.33 4.60 1.61
N SER A 34 12.40 5.01 0.72
CA SER A 34 11.64 4.09 -0.13
C SER A 34 11.76 4.51 -1.59
N THR A 35 12.76 3.99 -2.28
CA THR A 35 12.89 4.12 -3.75
C THR A 35 11.71 3.49 -4.48
N ARG A 36 11.17 2.38 -3.94
CA ARG A 36 9.95 1.75 -4.46
C ARG A 36 8.76 2.72 -4.48
N ALA A 37 8.51 3.43 -3.38
CA ALA A 37 7.39 4.36 -3.30
C ALA A 37 7.53 5.52 -4.30
N GLU A 38 8.76 6.01 -4.52
CA GLU A 38 9.03 7.05 -5.52
C GLU A 38 8.80 6.55 -6.94
N VAL A 39 9.28 5.36 -7.30
CA VAL A 39 9.08 4.77 -8.64
C VAL A 39 7.59 4.69 -8.99
N TRP A 40 6.73 4.33 -8.04
CA TRP A 40 5.27 4.24 -8.25
C TRP A 40 4.58 5.59 -8.42
N THR A 41 5.27 6.72 -8.24
CA THR A 41 4.69 8.04 -8.53
C THR A 41 4.71 8.40 -10.01
N ASP A 42 5.56 7.73 -10.81
CA ASP A 42 5.75 8.02 -12.25
C ASP A 42 5.91 6.72 -13.07
N THR A 43 4.98 5.77 -12.92
CA THR A 43 4.91 4.56 -13.74
C THR A 43 3.82 4.69 -14.81
N ASP A 44 2.55 4.64 -14.41
CA ASP A 44 1.37 4.80 -15.26
C ASP A 44 0.27 5.47 -14.41
N ASN A 45 0.21 6.79 -14.50
CA ASN A 45 -0.68 7.62 -13.65
C ASN A 45 -2.17 7.43 -13.97
N ALA A 46 -2.51 6.79 -15.10
CA ALA A 46 -3.90 6.47 -15.43
C ALA A 46 -4.47 5.31 -14.58
N ARG A 47 -3.59 4.49 -13.95
CA ARG A 47 -3.98 3.29 -13.20
C ARG A 47 -3.34 3.17 -11.83
N CYS A 48 -2.33 3.99 -11.52
CA CYS A 48 -1.61 4.00 -10.24
C CYS A 48 -2.09 5.15 -9.34
N GLY A 49 -1.69 5.12 -8.07
CA GLY A 49 -1.87 6.23 -7.15
C GLY A 49 -3.09 6.10 -6.25
N VAL A 50 -3.80 7.20 -6.05
CA VAL A 50 -4.87 7.35 -5.07
C VAL A 50 -6.19 7.62 -5.77
N PRO A 51 -7.13 6.66 -5.82
CA PRO A 51 -8.46 6.89 -6.39
C PRO A 51 -9.24 7.91 -5.55
N ALA A 52 -9.37 9.13 -6.04
CA ALA A 52 -10.01 10.24 -5.31
C ALA A 52 -11.47 9.92 -4.91
N CYS A 53 -12.19 9.16 -5.74
CA CYS A 53 -13.58 8.77 -5.49
C CYS A 53 -13.78 8.03 -4.16
N VAL A 54 -12.72 7.39 -3.61
CA VAL A 54 -12.78 6.67 -2.31
C VAL A 54 -13.04 7.64 -1.15
N PHE A 55 -12.68 8.91 -1.31
CA PHE A 55 -12.87 9.96 -0.30
C PHE A 55 -14.24 10.63 -0.39
N ASP A 56 -15.01 10.38 -1.45
CA ASP A 56 -16.33 10.97 -1.63
C ASP A 56 -17.37 10.41 -0.63
N PRO A 57 -18.28 11.25 -0.12
CA PRO A 57 -19.32 10.82 0.81
C PRO A 57 -20.23 9.71 0.27
N GLY A 58 -20.43 9.65 -1.04
CA GLY A 58 -21.24 8.64 -1.72
C GLY A 58 -20.50 7.38 -2.16
N PHE A 59 -19.21 7.25 -1.84
CA PHE A 59 -18.39 6.11 -2.30
C PHE A 59 -18.99 4.76 -1.87
N GLY A 60 -19.02 3.83 -2.81
CA GLY A 60 -19.45 2.44 -2.63
C GLY A 60 -18.91 1.54 -3.74
N TYR A 61 -19.51 0.37 -3.90
CA TYR A 61 -19.09 -0.58 -4.95
C TYR A 61 -19.32 -0.03 -6.35
N GLU A 62 -20.40 0.71 -6.58
CA GLU A 62 -20.71 1.29 -7.89
C GLU A 62 -19.66 2.31 -8.32
N GLN A 63 -19.27 3.23 -7.43
CA GLN A 63 -18.23 4.24 -7.70
C GLN A 63 -16.86 3.60 -7.91
N TRP A 64 -16.57 2.50 -7.19
CA TRP A 64 -15.36 1.73 -7.43
C TRP A 64 -15.35 1.07 -8.82
N ILE A 65 -16.48 0.46 -9.21
CA ILE A 65 -16.63 -0.13 -10.56
C ILE A 65 -16.50 0.97 -11.62
N ASP A 66 -17.15 2.12 -11.44
CA ASP A 66 -17.04 3.25 -12.37
C ASP A 66 -15.59 3.71 -12.55
N TYR A 67 -14.83 3.83 -11.44
CA TYR A 67 -13.39 4.13 -11.49
C TYR A 67 -12.63 3.07 -12.30
N ILE A 68 -12.87 1.78 -12.04
CA ILE A 68 -12.19 0.69 -12.77
C ILE A 68 -12.53 0.70 -14.26
N LEU A 69 -13.78 0.97 -14.63
CA LEU A 69 -14.19 1.04 -16.04
C LEU A 69 -13.52 2.18 -16.82
N ASP A 70 -13.03 3.22 -16.12
CA ASP A 70 -12.31 4.35 -16.72
C ASP A 70 -10.79 4.12 -16.78
N VAL A 71 -10.26 3.09 -16.11
CA VAL A 71 -8.85 2.70 -16.26
C VAL A 71 -8.63 2.17 -17.68
N PRO A 72 -7.63 2.67 -18.43
CA PRO A 72 -7.34 2.15 -19.77
C PRO A 72 -7.01 0.65 -19.73
N MET A 73 -7.47 -0.11 -20.70
CA MET A 73 -7.20 -1.55 -20.80
C MET A 73 -5.72 -1.83 -21.05
N TYR A 74 -5.27 -3.05 -20.73
CA TYR A 74 -3.96 -3.56 -21.14
C TYR A 74 -4.10 -4.66 -22.17
N PHE A 75 -4.79 -5.73 -21.83
CA PHE A 75 -4.92 -6.94 -22.64
C PHE A 75 -6.28 -7.57 -22.48
N LEU A 76 -6.62 -8.46 -23.42
CA LEU A 76 -7.67 -9.47 -23.28
C LEU A 76 -7.02 -10.86 -23.23
N HIS A 77 -7.52 -11.72 -22.35
CA HIS A 77 -7.08 -13.10 -22.24
C HIS A 77 -8.04 -14.01 -22.98
N ARG A 78 -7.53 -14.82 -23.94
CA ARG A 78 -8.32 -15.74 -24.75
C ARG A 78 -7.59 -17.07 -24.89
N GLY A 79 -8.04 -18.09 -24.16
CA GLY A 79 -7.33 -19.36 -24.07
C GLY A 79 -5.95 -19.17 -23.47
N ASP A 80 -4.90 -19.45 -24.23
CA ASP A 80 -3.50 -19.25 -23.81
C ASP A 80 -2.90 -17.92 -24.32
N ASP A 81 -3.69 -17.12 -25.05
CA ASP A 81 -3.22 -15.90 -25.70
C ASP A 81 -3.57 -14.64 -24.92
N TYR A 82 -2.62 -13.72 -24.84
CA TYR A 82 -2.81 -12.34 -24.41
C TYR A 82 -2.87 -11.42 -25.63
N ILE A 83 -4.02 -10.79 -25.83
CA ILE A 83 -4.26 -9.88 -26.96
C ILE A 83 -4.05 -8.46 -26.47
N ASP A 84 -3.14 -7.73 -27.10
CA ASP A 84 -2.86 -6.34 -26.77
C ASP A 84 -4.03 -5.44 -27.16
N VAL A 85 -4.61 -4.77 -26.19
CA VAL A 85 -5.62 -3.72 -26.32
C VAL A 85 -5.25 -2.50 -25.48
N ALA A 86 -3.95 -2.30 -25.24
CA ALA A 86 -3.44 -1.24 -24.38
C ALA A 86 -3.97 0.14 -24.80
N GLY A 87 -4.44 0.88 -23.79
CA GLY A 87 -4.99 2.23 -23.97
C GLY A 87 -6.43 2.31 -24.46
N GLN A 88 -7.05 1.18 -24.84
CA GLN A 88 -8.46 1.16 -25.25
C GLN A 88 -9.40 1.27 -24.02
N SER A 89 -10.66 1.66 -24.28
CA SER A 89 -11.68 1.89 -23.25
C SER A 89 -12.46 0.61 -22.94
N PHE A 90 -12.50 0.21 -21.65
CA PHE A 90 -13.38 -0.87 -21.23
C PHE A 90 -14.87 -0.51 -21.39
N ARG A 91 -15.24 0.78 -21.30
CA ARG A 91 -16.62 1.24 -21.57
C ARG A 91 -17.00 1.05 -23.03
N ASP A 92 -16.07 1.24 -23.98
CA ASP A 92 -16.33 0.92 -25.39
C ASP A 92 -16.46 -0.57 -25.61
N TYR A 93 -15.71 -1.37 -24.87
CA TYR A 93 -15.87 -2.83 -24.88
C TYR A 93 -17.25 -3.25 -24.37
N LEU A 94 -17.74 -2.70 -23.25
CA LEU A 94 -19.11 -2.92 -22.77
C LEU A 94 -20.16 -2.56 -23.82
N ALA A 95 -19.92 -1.53 -24.61
CA ALA A 95 -20.80 -1.08 -25.68
C ALA A 95 -20.59 -1.85 -27.00
N SER A 96 -19.80 -2.95 -27.00
CA SER A 96 -19.46 -3.75 -28.21
C SER A 96 -18.79 -2.94 -29.33
N ARG A 97 -18.02 -1.92 -28.96
CA ARG A 97 -17.31 -1.00 -29.88
C ARG A 97 -15.78 -1.09 -29.73
N LEU A 98 -15.24 -2.08 -29.01
CA LEU A 98 -13.80 -2.26 -28.89
C LEU A 98 -13.20 -2.57 -30.26
N ALA A 99 -12.16 -1.84 -30.65
CA ALA A 99 -11.51 -2.04 -31.96
C ALA A 99 -10.95 -3.46 -32.10
N GLY A 100 -11.33 -4.16 -33.17
CA GLY A 100 -11.01 -5.56 -33.40
C GLY A 100 -11.91 -6.57 -32.69
N PHE A 101 -12.89 -6.11 -31.90
CA PHE A 101 -13.85 -6.91 -31.15
C PHE A 101 -15.28 -6.34 -31.30
N GLU A 102 -15.55 -5.66 -32.40
CA GLU A 102 -16.87 -5.06 -32.66
C GLU A 102 -17.97 -6.13 -32.64
N GLY A 103 -19.05 -5.81 -31.93
CA GLY A 103 -20.16 -6.74 -31.75
C GLY A 103 -19.95 -7.85 -30.72
N MET A 104 -18.78 -7.89 -30.07
CA MET A 104 -18.46 -8.85 -29.01
C MET A 104 -18.39 -8.12 -27.65
N PRO A 105 -19.41 -8.26 -26.78
CA PRO A 105 -19.36 -7.67 -25.45
C PRO A 105 -18.40 -8.46 -24.53
N PRO A 106 -17.86 -7.84 -23.47
CA PRO A 106 -17.06 -8.54 -22.46
C PRO A 106 -17.89 -9.55 -21.68
N ASN A 107 -17.21 -10.52 -21.12
CA ASN A 107 -17.74 -11.41 -20.09
C ASN A 107 -17.17 -11.05 -18.70
N MET A 108 -17.59 -11.75 -17.64
CA MET A 108 -17.12 -11.49 -16.28
C MET A 108 -15.62 -11.74 -16.11
N ALA A 109 -15.05 -12.72 -16.80
CA ALA A 109 -13.61 -12.99 -16.72
C ALA A 109 -12.80 -11.82 -17.29
N ASP A 110 -13.26 -11.17 -18.37
CA ASP A 110 -12.64 -9.98 -18.93
C ASP A 110 -12.61 -8.82 -17.90
N PHE A 111 -13.68 -8.67 -17.11
CA PHE A 111 -13.74 -7.65 -16.07
C PHE A 111 -12.87 -8.02 -14.87
N GLU A 112 -12.84 -9.29 -14.46
CA GLU A 112 -11.96 -9.78 -13.38
C GLU A 112 -10.48 -9.58 -13.74
N ASP A 113 -10.09 -9.85 -14.99
CA ASP A 113 -8.75 -9.57 -15.48
C ASP A 113 -8.48 -8.06 -15.51
N HIS A 114 -9.43 -7.26 -16.01
CA HIS A 114 -9.27 -5.81 -16.08
C HIS A 114 -9.06 -5.16 -14.70
N ILE A 115 -9.79 -5.56 -13.65
CA ILE A 115 -9.57 -5.09 -12.29
C ILE A 115 -8.12 -5.34 -11.84
N THR A 116 -7.49 -6.42 -12.28
CA THR A 116 -6.11 -6.73 -11.90
C THR A 116 -5.11 -5.74 -12.47
N THR A 117 -5.46 -5.03 -13.55
CA THR A 117 -4.59 -4.07 -14.22
C THR A 117 -4.60 -2.67 -13.61
N ALA A 118 -5.46 -2.40 -12.63
CA ALA A 118 -5.42 -1.17 -11.83
C ALA A 118 -4.44 -1.35 -10.66
N PHE A 119 -3.58 -0.35 -10.42
CA PHE A 119 -2.50 -0.42 -9.42
C PHE A 119 -2.54 0.74 -8.40
N PRO A 120 -3.70 1.05 -7.81
CA PRO A 120 -3.74 2.06 -6.74
C PRO A 120 -2.99 1.57 -5.50
N GLU A 121 -2.69 2.50 -4.58
CA GLU A 121 -2.01 2.20 -3.30
C GLU A 121 -2.78 1.20 -2.44
N VAL A 122 -4.09 1.21 -2.52
CA VAL A 122 -4.99 0.19 -1.97
C VAL A 122 -5.97 -0.21 -3.06
N ARG A 123 -6.12 -1.51 -3.30
CA ARG A 123 -6.99 -2.04 -4.37
C ARG A 123 -8.11 -2.89 -3.79
N LEU A 124 -9.32 -2.71 -4.32
CA LEU A 124 -10.45 -3.58 -4.02
C LEU A 124 -10.67 -4.57 -5.17
N LYS A 125 -10.57 -5.84 -4.83
CA LYS A 125 -11.00 -6.99 -5.66
C LYS A 125 -12.07 -7.77 -4.87
N GLN A 126 -11.87 -9.06 -4.66
CA GLN A 126 -12.66 -9.86 -3.70
C GLN A 126 -12.28 -9.52 -2.24
N PHE A 127 -11.15 -8.86 -2.04
CA PHE A 127 -10.62 -8.38 -0.77
C PHE A 127 -9.93 -7.01 -0.97
N ILE A 128 -9.68 -6.32 0.13
CA ILE A 128 -8.89 -5.08 0.12
C ILE A 128 -7.41 -5.47 0.18
N GLU A 129 -6.64 -5.06 -0.82
CA GLU A 129 -5.22 -5.35 -0.97
C GLU A 129 -4.39 -4.10 -0.67
N MET A 130 -3.50 -4.19 0.31
CA MET A 130 -2.56 -3.14 0.68
C MET A 130 -1.29 -3.26 -0.17
N ARG A 131 -0.88 -2.19 -0.86
CA ARG A 131 0.14 -2.26 -1.91
C ARG A 131 1.33 -1.32 -1.71
N GLY A 132 1.23 -0.31 -0.86
CA GLY A 132 2.20 0.79 -0.77
C GLY A 132 3.45 0.52 0.07
N ALA A 133 3.51 -0.57 0.86
CA ALA A 133 4.65 -0.88 1.70
C ALA A 133 5.80 -1.54 0.92
N ASP A 134 7.05 -1.27 1.32
CA ASP A 134 8.21 -2.03 0.84
C ASP A 134 8.19 -3.45 1.40
N SER A 135 8.83 -4.39 0.71
CA SER A 135 9.17 -5.70 1.27
C SER A 135 10.31 -5.55 2.28
N GLY A 136 10.49 -6.56 3.14
CA GLY A 136 11.52 -6.52 4.17
C GLY A 136 11.83 -7.91 4.74
N PRO A 137 12.62 -7.99 5.81
CA PRO A 137 12.88 -9.23 6.54
C PRO A 137 11.59 -9.91 6.99
N TRP A 138 11.65 -11.21 7.28
CA TRP A 138 10.48 -12.01 7.64
C TRP A 138 9.61 -11.39 8.73
N ALA A 139 10.23 -10.81 9.75
CA ALA A 139 9.51 -10.15 10.84
C ALA A 139 8.65 -8.97 10.33
N ASN A 140 9.16 -8.18 9.36
CA ASN A 140 8.42 -7.06 8.76
C ASN A 140 7.31 -7.56 7.82
N ILE A 141 7.56 -8.66 7.07
CA ILE A 141 6.54 -9.31 6.23
C ILE A 141 5.35 -9.76 7.09
N CYS A 142 5.60 -10.30 8.29
CA CYS A 142 4.54 -10.68 9.23
C CYS A 142 3.89 -9.47 9.91
N ALA A 143 4.65 -8.41 10.17
CA ALA A 143 4.14 -7.20 10.82
C ALA A 143 3.14 -6.43 9.94
N LEU A 144 3.30 -6.43 8.62
CA LEU A 144 2.42 -5.71 7.71
C LEU A 144 0.96 -6.19 7.78
N PRO A 145 0.64 -7.49 7.60
CA PRO A 145 -0.73 -7.96 7.79
C PRO A 145 -1.21 -7.79 9.24
N ALA A 146 -0.36 -7.96 10.24
CA ALA A 146 -0.74 -7.75 11.64
C ALA A 146 -1.17 -6.30 11.90
N LEU A 147 -0.47 -5.30 11.34
CA LEU A 147 -0.85 -3.91 11.42
C LEU A 147 -2.27 -3.70 10.88
N TRP A 148 -2.52 -4.14 9.65
CA TRP A 148 -3.80 -3.91 8.98
C TRP A 148 -4.95 -4.74 9.59
N VAL A 149 -4.67 -5.96 10.01
CA VAL A 149 -5.66 -6.79 10.72
C VAL A 149 -6.05 -6.13 12.04
N GLY A 150 -5.08 -5.65 12.81
CA GLY A 150 -5.34 -4.96 14.08
C GLY A 150 -6.20 -3.71 13.92
N ILE A 151 -6.04 -2.97 12.82
CA ILE A 151 -6.82 -1.77 12.54
C ILE A 151 -8.21 -2.10 11.99
N LEU A 152 -8.31 -3.06 11.08
CA LEU A 152 -9.50 -3.24 10.23
C LEU A 152 -10.47 -4.33 10.72
N TYR A 153 -10.06 -5.22 11.63
CA TYR A 153 -10.87 -6.37 12.04
C TYR A 153 -11.40 -6.27 13.47
N ASP A 154 -11.19 -5.11 14.11
CA ASP A 154 -11.82 -4.73 15.37
C ASP A 154 -12.57 -3.40 15.16
N GLU A 155 -13.85 -3.32 15.58
CA GLU A 155 -14.68 -2.15 15.30
C GLU A 155 -14.23 -0.90 16.02
N ASP A 156 -13.71 -1.02 17.24
CA ASP A 156 -13.23 0.12 18.01
C ASP A 156 -11.90 0.64 17.42
N ALA A 157 -10.99 -0.27 17.05
CA ALA A 157 -9.74 0.09 16.36
C ALA A 157 -10.01 0.77 15.01
N LEU A 158 -10.97 0.25 14.24
CA LEU A 158 -11.38 0.87 12.99
C LEU A 158 -11.95 2.28 13.23
N ALA A 159 -12.81 2.45 14.24
CA ALA A 159 -13.38 3.76 14.57
C ALA A 159 -12.30 4.76 15.03
N GLU A 160 -11.32 4.33 15.84
CA GLU A 160 -10.18 5.15 16.24
C GLU A 160 -9.31 5.56 15.04
N ALA A 161 -9.02 4.63 14.12
CA ALA A 161 -8.26 4.90 12.91
C ALA A 161 -9.01 5.83 11.94
N GLU A 162 -10.34 5.67 11.81
CA GLU A 162 -11.18 6.59 11.05
C GLU A 162 -11.14 8.02 11.62
N ALA A 163 -11.21 8.15 12.94
CA ALA A 163 -11.11 9.46 13.60
C ALA A 163 -9.73 10.09 13.38
N LEU A 164 -8.65 9.29 13.43
CA LEU A 164 -7.29 9.73 13.21
C LEU A 164 -7.10 10.30 11.79
N CYS A 165 -7.74 9.73 10.78
CA CYS A 165 -7.58 10.13 9.38
C CYS A 165 -8.80 10.85 8.79
N ALA A 166 -9.78 11.28 9.60
CA ALA A 166 -11.04 11.86 9.12
C ALA A 166 -10.85 13.08 8.21
N HIS A 167 -9.87 13.92 8.53
CA HIS A 167 -9.55 15.18 7.85
C HIS A 167 -8.66 15.00 6.61
N ILE A 168 -8.03 13.82 6.43
CA ILE A 168 -7.11 13.55 5.33
C ILE A 168 -7.89 13.40 4.02
N SER A 169 -7.50 14.16 3.01
CA SER A 169 -8.05 14.13 1.65
C SER A 169 -7.22 13.24 0.70
N ALA A 170 -7.75 12.99 -0.50
CA ALA A 170 -7.00 12.30 -1.55
C ALA A 170 -5.73 13.06 -1.95
N ASP A 171 -5.81 14.39 -2.04
CA ASP A 171 -4.68 15.25 -2.40
C ASP A 171 -3.58 15.21 -1.32
N ASP A 172 -3.97 15.18 -0.02
CA ASP A 172 -3.01 15.02 1.07
C ASP A 172 -2.23 13.71 0.94
N VAL A 173 -2.93 12.60 0.64
CA VAL A 173 -2.29 11.29 0.44
C VAL A 173 -1.38 11.32 -0.78
N MET A 174 -1.81 11.89 -1.91
CA MET A 174 -0.98 12.04 -3.11
C MET A 174 0.28 12.84 -2.84
N ASN A 175 0.16 13.99 -2.16
CA ASN A 175 1.28 14.86 -1.82
C ASN A 175 2.26 14.22 -0.83
N ALA A 176 1.75 13.42 0.12
CA ALA A 176 2.58 12.74 1.10
C ALA A 176 3.47 11.64 0.51
N ARG A 177 3.13 11.04 -0.65
CA ARG A 177 3.87 9.91 -1.25
C ARG A 177 5.37 10.22 -1.43
N LEU A 178 5.71 11.36 -2.02
CA LEU A 178 7.12 11.77 -2.19
C LEU A 178 7.76 12.17 -0.86
N SER A 179 7.01 12.81 0.03
CA SER A 179 7.50 13.18 1.36
C SER A 179 7.92 11.95 2.17
N VAL A 180 7.08 10.91 2.23
CA VAL A 180 7.40 9.69 2.98
C VAL A 180 8.44 8.83 2.28
N ALA A 181 8.49 8.83 0.94
CA ALA A 181 9.54 8.15 0.20
C ALA A 181 10.94 8.70 0.53
N ALA A 182 11.05 10.02 0.67
CA ALA A 182 12.31 10.68 0.98
C ALA A 182 12.65 10.68 2.48
N ASN A 183 11.66 10.95 3.34
CA ASN A 183 11.88 11.29 4.73
C ASN A 183 11.36 10.23 5.73
N GLY A 184 10.68 9.17 5.25
CA GLY A 184 10.12 8.13 6.12
C GLY A 184 9.24 8.72 7.23
N LEU A 185 9.57 8.41 8.46
CA LEU A 185 8.86 8.91 9.65
C LEU A 185 8.98 10.42 9.86
N ASN A 186 9.97 11.08 9.29
CA ASN A 186 10.14 12.54 9.34
C ASN A 186 9.34 13.26 8.23
N GLY A 187 8.54 12.53 7.46
CA GLY A 187 7.65 13.08 6.45
C GLY A 187 6.43 13.78 7.05
N GLN A 188 5.60 14.36 6.18
CA GLN A 188 4.36 15.05 6.55
C GLN A 188 3.17 14.44 5.79
N LEU A 189 2.02 14.36 6.45
CA LEU A 189 0.73 13.96 5.88
C LEU A 189 -0.36 14.92 6.39
N ALA A 190 -1.01 15.63 5.50
CA ALA A 190 -2.06 16.61 5.84
C ALA A 190 -1.60 17.67 6.88
N GLY A 191 -0.30 18.04 6.89
CA GLY A 191 0.29 18.99 7.83
C GLY A 191 0.65 18.37 9.19
N GLU A 192 0.45 17.07 9.37
CA GLU A 192 0.82 16.36 10.60
C GLU A 192 2.14 15.58 10.42
N ASP A 193 2.84 15.40 11.52
CA ASP A 193 4.07 14.62 11.62
C ASP A 193 3.75 13.12 11.44
N VAL A 194 4.30 12.48 10.40
CA VAL A 194 4.09 11.06 10.10
C VAL A 194 4.53 10.16 11.26
N TYR A 195 5.57 10.54 12.03
CA TYR A 195 5.98 9.79 13.22
C TYR A 195 4.85 9.71 14.27
N GLN A 196 4.17 10.83 14.53
CA GLN A 196 3.08 10.86 15.52
C GLN A 196 1.90 10.01 15.06
N LEU A 197 1.55 10.11 13.77
CA LEU A 197 0.51 9.26 13.17
C LEU A 197 0.90 7.78 13.23
N ALA A 198 2.16 7.45 12.94
CA ALA A 198 2.68 6.07 12.98
C ALA A 198 2.65 5.49 14.41
N ALA A 199 3.09 6.25 15.40
CA ALA A 199 3.04 5.82 16.80
C ALA A 199 1.60 5.51 17.22
N ARG A 200 0.67 6.42 16.91
CA ARG A 200 -0.74 6.24 17.23
C ARG A 200 -1.35 5.05 16.49
N LEU A 201 -0.99 4.86 15.22
CA LEU A 201 -1.50 3.77 14.40
C LEU A 201 -1.05 2.39 14.92
N VAL A 202 0.21 2.28 15.38
CA VAL A 202 0.74 1.05 15.99
C VAL A 202 0.05 0.75 17.32
N GLU A 203 -0.30 1.77 18.13
CA GLU A 203 -1.09 1.61 19.36
C GLU A 203 -2.50 1.10 19.06
N ILE A 204 -3.19 1.70 18.07
CA ILE A 204 -4.53 1.28 17.63
C ILE A 204 -4.50 -0.16 17.17
N ALA A 205 -3.55 -0.53 16.30
CA ALA A 205 -3.39 -1.90 15.81
C ALA A 205 -3.12 -2.89 16.96
N THR A 206 -2.23 -2.54 17.91
CA THR A 206 -1.94 -3.36 19.08
C THR A 206 -3.20 -3.59 19.93
N SER A 207 -4.00 -2.56 20.14
CA SER A 207 -5.25 -2.64 20.90
C SER A 207 -6.28 -3.50 20.18
N GLY A 208 -6.41 -3.35 18.86
CA GLY A 208 -7.31 -4.17 18.04
C GLY A 208 -6.95 -5.64 18.03
N LEU A 209 -5.65 -5.99 17.84
CA LEU A 209 -5.20 -7.38 17.91
C LEU A 209 -5.46 -7.99 19.28
N ARG A 210 -5.21 -7.24 20.36
CA ARG A 210 -5.49 -7.71 21.72
C ARG A 210 -6.98 -7.98 21.96
N ARG A 211 -7.87 -7.11 21.47
CA ARG A 211 -9.32 -7.32 21.57
C ARG A 211 -9.82 -8.48 20.71
N ARG A 212 -9.17 -8.74 19.57
CA ARG A 212 -9.45 -9.95 18.76
C ARG A 212 -9.23 -11.24 19.53
N GLY A 213 -8.22 -11.27 20.43
CA GLY A 213 -7.96 -12.40 21.31
C GLY A 213 -7.58 -13.70 20.59
N ILE A 214 -7.01 -13.61 19.38
CA ILE A 214 -6.49 -14.79 18.63
C ILE A 214 -5.12 -15.12 19.18
N CYS A 215 -4.96 -16.35 19.68
CA CYS A 215 -3.71 -16.83 20.27
C CYS A 215 -3.21 -18.09 19.56
N ASP A 216 -1.90 -18.30 19.58
CA ASP A 216 -1.27 -19.55 19.19
C ASP A 216 -1.45 -20.63 20.26
N ASP A 217 -0.93 -21.85 20.01
CA ASP A 217 -0.98 -22.97 20.95
C ASP A 217 -0.21 -22.70 22.26
N GLY A 218 0.70 -21.72 22.27
CA GLY A 218 1.45 -21.26 23.43
C GLY A 218 0.74 -20.17 24.24
N GLY A 219 -0.43 -19.71 23.78
CA GLY A 219 -1.21 -18.62 24.41
C GLY A 219 -0.68 -17.22 24.09
N ASN A 220 0.24 -17.06 23.12
CA ASN A 220 0.70 -15.76 22.67
C ASN A 220 -0.31 -15.16 21.67
N ASP A 221 -0.69 -13.91 21.88
CA ASP A 221 -1.57 -13.21 20.96
C ASP A 221 -0.82 -12.63 19.74
N GLU A 222 -1.58 -12.16 18.73
CA GLU A 222 -1.04 -11.62 17.49
C GLU A 222 -0.21 -10.33 17.69
N THR A 223 -0.24 -9.68 18.86
CA THR A 223 0.49 -8.42 19.11
C THR A 223 2.01 -8.59 19.04
N GLY A 224 2.51 -9.82 19.20
CA GLY A 224 3.92 -10.16 19.02
C GLY A 224 4.44 -9.83 17.61
N PHE A 225 3.59 -9.96 16.58
CA PHE A 225 3.97 -9.63 15.20
C PHE A 225 4.21 -8.12 14.98
N LEU A 226 3.71 -7.26 15.86
CA LEU A 226 3.95 -5.81 15.78
C LEU A 226 5.29 -5.37 16.42
N GLN A 227 6.07 -6.30 16.98
CA GLN A 227 7.33 -5.94 17.64
C GLN A 227 8.31 -5.16 16.75
N PRO A 228 8.48 -5.48 15.44
CA PRO A 228 9.33 -4.66 14.55
C PRO A 228 8.86 -3.20 14.47
N LEU A 229 7.55 -2.96 14.39
CA LEU A 229 6.99 -1.61 14.31
C LEU A 229 7.17 -0.84 15.63
N LYS A 230 7.03 -1.50 16.78
CA LYS A 230 7.30 -0.90 18.10
C LYS A 230 8.77 -0.47 18.19
N THR A 231 9.70 -1.31 17.74
CA THR A 231 11.12 -0.98 17.70
C THR A 231 11.39 0.24 16.81
N ILE A 232 10.72 0.32 15.64
CA ILE A 232 10.82 1.49 14.73
C ILE A 232 10.34 2.76 15.45
N ILE A 233 9.22 2.71 16.16
CA ILE A 233 8.70 3.86 16.92
C ILE A 233 9.65 4.24 18.05
N GLU A 234 10.17 3.30 18.82
CA GLU A 234 11.09 3.53 19.93
C GLU A 234 12.43 4.13 19.48
N THR A 235 13.00 3.59 18.39
CA THR A 235 14.31 4.02 17.88
C THR A 235 14.22 5.21 16.92
N ARG A 236 13.03 5.49 16.38
CA ARG A 236 12.79 6.43 15.28
C ARG A 236 13.62 6.15 14.03
N LYS A 237 13.94 4.88 13.80
CA LYS A 237 14.69 4.44 12.62
C LYS A 237 13.91 3.39 11.85
N THR A 238 13.67 3.69 10.57
CA THR A 238 13.12 2.74 9.61
C THR A 238 14.14 1.68 9.22
N PRO A 239 13.73 0.53 8.68
CA PRO A 239 14.67 -0.46 8.13
C PRO A 239 15.65 0.14 7.12
N ALA A 240 15.21 1.08 6.28
CA ALA A 240 16.06 1.78 5.32
C ALA A 240 17.18 2.58 6.01
N GLU A 241 16.87 3.29 7.10
CA GLU A 241 17.87 4.06 7.85
C GLU A 241 18.87 3.14 8.54
N VAL A 242 18.41 2.01 9.08
CA VAL A 242 19.32 0.99 9.64
C VAL A 242 20.26 0.45 8.57
N MET A 243 19.75 0.11 7.37
CA MET A 243 20.61 -0.34 6.26
C MET A 243 21.59 0.73 5.79
N LEU A 244 21.19 1.99 5.75
CA LEU A 244 22.09 3.09 5.39
C LEU A 244 23.19 3.31 6.42
N ASP A 245 22.89 3.11 7.70
CA ASP A 245 23.89 3.18 8.77
C ASP A 245 24.89 2.02 8.65
N LEU A 246 24.41 0.79 8.46
CA LEU A 246 25.27 -0.39 8.21
C LEU A 246 26.15 -0.18 6.98
N TYR A 247 25.58 0.30 5.87
CA TYR A 247 26.32 0.58 4.63
C TYR A 247 27.48 1.55 4.85
N ARG A 248 27.28 2.59 5.67
CA ARG A 248 28.30 3.62 5.93
C ARG A 248 29.34 3.23 6.97
N GLN A 249 28.95 2.41 7.96
CA GLN A 249 29.76 2.15 9.16
C GLN A 249 30.38 0.74 9.16
N ASP A 250 29.58 -0.28 8.82
CA ASP A 250 29.99 -1.67 9.00
C ASP A 250 30.35 -2.36 7.68
N TRP A 251 29.76 -1.93 6.56
CA TRP A 251 29.96 -2.53 5.24
C TRP A 251 30.99 -1.79 4.38
N ASP A 252 31.55 -0.71 4.87
CA ASP A 252 32.54 0.13 4.13
C ASP A 252 32.11 0.47 2.68
N GLY A 253 30.79 0.69 2.49
CA GLY A 253 30.21 0.97 1.19
C GLY A 253 30.01 -0.26 0.27
N ASP A 254 30.22 -1.48 0.77
CA ASP A 254 29.96 -2.71 0.02
C ASP A 254 28.46 -3.03 -0.01
N ILE A 255 27.81 -2.78 -1.16
CA ILE A 255 26.39 -3.00 -1.35
C ILE A 255 26.00 -4.49 -1.31
N ASP A 256 26.92 -5.39 -1.63
CA ASP A 256 26.62 -6.82 -1.69
C ASP A 256 26.32 -7.40 -0.30
N GLN A 257 26.73 -6.72 0.77
CA GLN A 257 26.39 -7.08 2.14
C GLN A 257 24.86 -7.01 2.42
N VAL A 258 24.10 -6.22 1.65
CA VAL A 258 22.62 -6.19 1.74
C VAL A 258 22.03 -7.58 1.56
N PHE A 259 22.55 -8.36 0.61
CA PHE A 259 22.06 -9.71 0.32
C PHE A 259 22.36 -10.69 1.45
N THR A 260 23.51 -10.55 2.10
CA THR A 260 23.90 -11.40 3.23
C THR A 260 23.11 -11.03 4.49
N ALA A 261 22.93 -9.75 4.77
CA ALA A 261 22.27 -9.24 5.97
C ALA A 261 20.74 -9.47 5.97
N ASN A 262 20.13 -9.64 4.79
CA ASN A 262 18.67 -9.77 4.65
C ASN A 262 18.24 -11.15 4.11
N GLN A 263 19.03 -12.20 4.29
CA GLN A 263 18.63 -13.57 3.96
C GLN A 263 17.49 -14.03 4.87
N TYR A 264 16.53 -14.76 4.29
CA TYR A 264 15.41 -15.39 5.01
C TYR A 264 15.82 -16.74 5.61
#